data_23b2f8ac53528e40e27e6d3eedcde487
#
_entry.id   23b2f8ac53528e40e27e6d3eedcde487
#
_cell.length_a   1.000
_cell.length_b   1.000
_cell.length_c   1.000
_cell.angle_alpha   90.00
_cell.angle_beta   90.00
_cell.angle_gamma   90.00
#
_symmetry.space_group_name_H-M   'P 1'
#
loop_
_entity.id
_entity.type
_entity.pdbx_description
1 polymer ?
#
loop_
_entity_poly.entity_id
_entity_poly.type
_entity_poly.pdbx_seq_one_letter_code
_entity_poly.pdbx_strand_id
1 'polypeptide(L)'
;LVGSEMCIRDRIAGEKKSLLLFSGLFSAISALCILIPFWSIYEILKELLVHASDLSTIDSELMISWGWLAFIALIVGVLFLYAGLMLSHIAAFRILYGLKIKLSEHIGQLSLGYLNSTSIGCIKKIMEQNVEKIEHFIAHTIPDLVNVFATITFMFIIFFSLNGWMAFTALLCILLSIGMQFSNFVGKRATALMKIYFDVQERMSASAVQYVRGMPIIKIFGQSIRSFRQFNAEIEAYKTFALKCCNNYQNGIIAFIILLNSIVTFILPVGILIMTSDPKNISLAAIYLFFIVMGPGVASPVYKLAFLASGTVEINEGVKRIDKIFEEKKLCEPVVPQIPQTYDIEFRNVSFAYEDRENMTKTEAVSYTHLRAHETLMNL
;
A
#
# COMPACT_ATOMS: atom_id res chain seq x y z
N LEU A 1 18.70 19.62 -12.77
CA LEU A 1 17.30 19.71 -12.26
C LEU A 1 16.74 18.38 -11.67
N VAL A 2 17.49 17.27 -11.78
CA VAL A 2 17.13 15.94 -11.19
C VAL A 2 17.56 15.82 -9.72
N GLY A 3 18.26 16.80 -9.17
CA GLY A 3 18.85 16.73 -7.83
C GLY A 3 17.97 17.18 -6.65
N SER A 4 16.83 17.85 -6.90
CA SER A 4 15.97 18.37 -5.81
C SER A 4 14.87 17.42 -5.34
N GLU A 5 14.37 16.55 -6.21
CA GLU A 5 13.31 15.59 -5.89
C GLU A 5 13.78 14.48 -4.94
N MET A 6 15.02 14.03 -5.06
CA MET A 6 15.62 13.05 -4.16
C MET A 6 15.82 13.61 -2.74
N CYS A 7 15.87 14.95 -2.59
CA CYS A 7 16.22 15.61 -1.33
C CYS A 7 15.09 15.64 -0.29
N ILE A 8 13.81 15.73 -0.68
CA ILE A 8 12.69 15.80 0.28
C ILE A 8 12.33 14.39 0.76
N ARG A 9 12.25 13.44 -0.15
CA ARG A 9 11.99 12.02 0.14
C ARG A 9 13.07 11.40 1.03
N ASP A 10 14.34 11.64 0.71
CA ASP A 10 15.48 11.15 1.50
C ASP A 10 15.64 11.89 2.83
N ARG A 11 15.31 13.17 2.89
CA ARG A 11 15.42 13.96 4.13
C ARG A 11 14.31 13.62 5.13
N ILE A 12 13.08 13.39 4.68
CA ILE A 12 11.95 12.99 5.55
C ILE A 12 12.15 11.56 6.06
N ALA A 13 12.62 10.64 5.21
CA ALA A 13 12.97 9.28 5.61
C ALA A 13 14.26 9.22 6.42
N GLY A 14 15.20 10.17 6.20
CA GLY A 14 16.54 10.16 6.78
C GLY A 14 16.59 10.28 8.30
N GLU A 15 15.72 11.10 8.89
CA GLU A 15 15.74 11.39 10.32
C GLU A 15 15.27 10.22 11.22
N LYS A 16 14.52 9.25 10.66
CA LYS A 16 13.93 8.14 11.43
C LYS A 16 14.27 6.76 10.88
N LYS A 17 15.31 6.65 10.05
CA LYS A 17 15.79 5.38 9.47
C LYS A 17 16.06 4.32 10.52
N SER A 18 16.62 4.71 11.68
CA SER A 18 16.90 3.77 12.75
C SER A 18 15.66 3.07 13.31
N LEU A 19 14.55 3.80 13.52
CA LEU A 19 13.31 3.22 14.01
C LEU A 19 12.72 2.22 13.00
N LEU A 20 12.76 2.53 11.70
CA LEU A 20 12.30 1.64 10.63
C LEU A 20 13.20 0.41 10.50
N LEU A 21 14.51 0.56 10.65
CA LEU A 21 15.45 -0.57 10.65
C LEU A 21 15.19 -1.51 11.83
N PHE A 22 15.01 -0.98 13.05
CA PHE A 22 14.65 -1.80 14.20
C PHE A 22 13.28 -2.46 14.06
N SER A 23 12.30 -1.76 13.50
CA SER A 23 10.99 -2.32 13.18
C SER A 23 11.13 -3.51 12.21
N GLY A 24 11.91 -3.37 11.14
CA GLY A 24 12.19 -4.44 10.20
C GLY A 24 12.92 -5.61 10.85
N LEU A 25 13.94 -5.34 11.68
CA LEU A 25 14.66 -6.38 12.41
C LEU A 25 13.74 -7.18 13.33
N PHE A 26 12.88 -6.50 14.10
CA PHE A 26 11.92 -7.17 14.99
C PHE A 26 10.88 -7.97 14.22
N SER A 27 10.43 -7.46 13.07
CA SER A 27 9.53 -8.19 12.16
C SER A 27 10.20 -9.46 11.60
N ALA A 28 11.49 -9.40 11.27
CA ALA A 28 12.24 -10.58 10.80
C ALA A 28 12.47 -11.60 11.93
N ILE A 29 12.76 -11.16 13.16
CA ILE A 29 12.90 -12.04 14.33
C ILE A 29 11.54 -12.70 14.63
N SER A 30 10.45 -11.95 14.57
CA SER A 30 9.09 -12.49 14.70
C SER A 30 8.81 -13.59 13.69
N ALA A 31 9.19 -13.38 12.42
CA ALA A 31 9.03 -14.38 11.37
C ALA A 31 9.77 -15.70 11.68
N LEU A 32 10.99 -15.61 12.22
CA LEU A 32 11.75 -16.79 12.68
C LEU A 32 11.05 -17.49 13.84
N CYS A 33 10.62 -16.75 14.85
CA CYS A 33 9.95 -17.31 16.02
C CYS A 33 8.64 -18.03 15.65
N ILE A 34 7.88 -17.50 14.70
CA ILE A 34 6.62 -18.11 14.22
C ILE A 34 6.86 -19.43 13.46
N LEU A 35 8.06 -19.66 12.91
CA LEU A 35 8.41 -20.92 12.24
C LEU A 35 8.85 -22.03 13.22
N ILE A 36 9.28 -21.69 14.44
CA ILE A 36 9.71 -22.66 15.44
C ILE A 36 8.61 -23.67 15.80
N PRO A 37 7.33 -23.32 16.03
CA PRO A 37 6.26 -24.28 16.25
C PRO A 37 6.14 -25.36 15.16
N PHE A 38 6.33 -24.99 13.90
CA PHE A 38 6.29 -25.97 12.80
C PHE A 38 7.49 -26.92 12.85
N TRP A 39 8.66 -26.41 13.19
CA TRP A 39 9.84 -27.27 13.42
C TRP A 39 9.61 -28.21 14.62
N SER A 40 9.01 -27.72 15.71
CA SER A 40 8.67 -28.53 16.88
C SER A 40 7.69 -29.66 16.52
N ILE A 41 6.68 -29.36 15.65
CA ILE A 41 5.77 -30.39 15.13
C ILE A 41 6.56 -31.46 14.34
N TYR A 42 7.54 -31.07 13.53
CA TYR A 42 8.38 -32.01 12.80
C TYR A 42 9.14 -32.96 13.74
N GLU A 43 9.79 -32.44 14.78
CA GLU A 43 10.54 -33.27 15.73
C GLU A 43 9.62 -34.21 16.54
N ILE A 44 8.44 -33.71 16.96
CA ILE A 44 7.42 -34.53 17.63
C ILE A 44 6.91 -35.65 16.69
N LEU A 45 6.59 -35.34 15.43
CA LEU A 45 6.15 -36.34 14.45
C LEU A 45 7.24 -37.37 14.18
N LYS A 46 8.49 -36.96 14.09
CA LYS A 46 9.63 -37.86 13.90
C LYS A 46 9.79 -38.80 15.05
N GLU A 47 9.71 -38.35 16.30
CA GLU A 47 9.77 -39.17 17.51
C GLU A 47 8.64 -40.22 17.54
N LEU A 48 7.40 -39.79 17.26
CA LEU A 48 6.23 -40.67 17.18
C LEU A 48 6.38 -41.76 16.11
N LEU A 49 6.92 -41.41 14.95
CA LEU A 49 7.11 -42.37 13.85
C LEU A 49 8.23 -43.36 14.14
N VAL A 50 9.33 -42.93 14.75
CA VAL A 50 10.44 -43.80 15.12
C VAL A 50 9.99 -44.87 16.13
N HIS A 51 9.13 -44.50 17.08
CA HIS A 51 8.64 -45.38 18.13
C HIS A 51 7.23 -45.90 17.85
N ALA A 52 6.76 -45.88 16.60
CA ALA A 52 5.39 -46.29 16.22
C ALA A 52 5.10 -47.76 16.50
N SER A 53 6.12 -48.63 16.57
CA SER A 53 5.98 -50.07 16.89
C SER A 53 5.82 -50.35 18.39
N ASP A 54 6.34 -49.48 19.25
CA ASP A 54 6.23 -49.58 20.70
C ASP A 54 6.13 -48.20 21.34
N LEU A 55 4.91 -47.75 21.58
CA LEU A 55 4.60 -46.44 22.15
C LEU A 55 5.13 -46.25 23.57
N SER A 56 5.51 -47.34 24.28
CA SER A 56 6.06 -47.22 25.63
C SER A 56 7.49 -46.70 25.66
N THR A 57 8.17 -46.72 24.53
CA THR A 57 9.57 -46.27 24.35
C THR A 57 9.69 -44.79 23.94
N ILE A 58 8.55 -44.11 23.79
CA ILE A 58 8.51 -42.70 23.41
C ILE A 58 9.10 -41.84 24.54
N ASP A 59 10.00 -40.93 24.16
CA ASP A 59 10.52 -39.91 25.09
C ASP A 59 9.49 -38.76 25.28
N SER A 60 8.65 -38.94 26.30
CA SER A 60 7.63 -37.95 26.64
C SER A 60 8.20 -36.61 27.13
N GLU A 61 9.39 -36.63 27.76
CA GLU A 61 10.05 -35.38 28.22
C GLU A 61 10.52 -34.57 27.03
N LEU A 62 11.10 -35.24 26.02
CA LEU A 62 11.50 -34.59 24.75
C LEU A 62 10.29 -33.96 24.04
N MET A 63 9.17 -34.68 23.94
CA MET A 63 7.96 -34.17 23.28
C MET A 63 7.38 -32.96 24.04
N ILE A 64 7.33 -33.01 25.36
CA ILE A 64 6.88 -31.90 26.19
C ILE A 64 7.81 -30.68 26.04
N SER A 65 9.12 -30.92 25.98
CA SER A 65 10.10 -29.84 25.78
C SER A 65 9.90 -29.12 24.44
N TRP A 66 9.65 -29.85 23.35
CA TRP A 66 9.31 -29.26 22.04
C TRP A 66 7.97 -28.52 22.09
N GLY A 67 6.98 -29.03 22.82
CA GLY A 67 5.70 -28.36 23.04
C GLY A 67 5.88 -27.00 23.75
N TRP A 68 6.66 -26.98 24.83
CA TRP A 68 6.98 -25.72 25.54
C TRP A 68 7.80 -24.76 24.68
N LEU A 69 8.77 -25.25 23.92
CA LEU A 69 9.55 -24.42 23.01
C LEU A 69 8.65 -23.76 21.95
N ALA A 70 7.72 -24.52 21.37
CA ALA A 70 6.75 -24.01 20.40
C ALA A 70 5.89 -22.89 21.01
N PHE A 71 5.37 -23.12 22.23
CA PHE A 71 4.52 -22.17 22.93
C PHE A 71 5.27 -20.87 23.28
N ILE A 72 6.48 -20.99 23.85
CA ILE A 72 7.31 -19.84 24.19
C ILE A 72 7.72 -19.06 22.94
N ALA A 73 8.13 -19.78 21.87
CA ALA A 73 8.51 -19.14 20.62
C ALA A 73 7.36 -18.35 19.98
N LEU A 74 6.13 -18.86 20.08
CA LEU A 74 4.96 -18.17 19.59
C LEU A 74 4.69 -16.87 20.38
N ILE A 75 4.76 -16.91 21.71
CA ILE A 75 4.60 -15.71 22.56
C ILE A 75 5.69 -14.68 22.23
N VAL A 76 6.95 -15.14 22.19
CA VAL A 76 8.10 -14.26 21.87
C VAL A 76 7.95 -13.67 20.47
N GLY A 77 7.51 -14.46 19.49
CA GLY A 77 7.26 -14.01 18.13
C GLY A 77 6.20 -12.92 18.06
N VAL A 78 5.09 -13.07 18.78
CA VAL A 78 4.03 -12.06 18.87
C VAL A 78 4.53 -10.78 19.55
N LEU A 79 5.32 -10.90 20.62
CA LEU A 79 5.91 -9.74 21.31
C LEU A 79 6.86 -8.95 20.39
N PHE A 80 7.71 -9.65 19.63
CA PHE A 80 8.58 -9.00 18.64
C PHE A 80 7.79 -8.36 17.50
N LEU A 81 6.71 -9.00 17.02
CA LEU A 81 5.83 -8.40 16.02
C LEU A 81 5.19 -7.11 16.56
N TYR A 82 4.65 -7.16 17.76
CA TYR A 82 4.06 -5.99 18.42
C TYR A 82 5.08 -4.85 18.58
N ALA A 83 6.27 -5.16 19.08
CA ALA A 83 7.34 -4.16 19.25
C ALA A 83 7.77 -3.57 17.90
N GLY A 84 7.89 -4.40 16.86
CA GLY A 84 8.20 -3.96 15.50
C GLY A 84 7.16 -3.01 14.93
N LEU A 85 5.87 -3.35 15.06
CA LEU A 85 4.76 -2.51 14.63
C LEU A 85 4.69 -1.20 15.43
N MET A 86 4.90 -1.23 16.74
CA MET A 86 4.94 0.00 17.55
C MET A 86 6.03 0.95 17.09
N LEU A 87 7.24 0.45 16.81
CA LEU A 87 8.33 1.28 16.29
C LEU A 87 8.00 1.89 14.93
N SER A 88 7.36 1.13 14.03
CA SER A 88 6.96 1.64 12.72
C SER A 88 5.87 2.70 12.83
N HIS A 89 4.87 2.53 13.71
CA HIS A 89 3.86 3.54 13.98
C HIS A 89 4.45 4.83 14.54
N ILE A 90 5.37 4.73 15.51
CA ILE A 90 6.06 5.90 16.07
C ILE A 90 6.84 6.63 14.96
N ALA A 91 7.53 5.90 14.10
CA ALA A 91 8.25 6.48 12.96
C ALA A 91 7.28 7.13 11.96
N ALA A 92 6.19 6.43 11.60
CA ALA A 92 5.19 6.92 10.67
C ALA A 92 4.54 8.22 11.14
N PHE A 93 4.06 8.29 12.39
CA PHE A 93 3.44 9.51 12.93
C PHE A 93 4.41 10.69 13.01
N ARG A 94 5.68 10.45 13.34
CA ARG A 94 6.70 11.52 13.34
C ARG A 94 6.98 12.05 11.93
N ILE A 95 7.09 11.14 10.95
CA ILE A 95 7.28 11.50 9.53
C ILE A 95 6.05 12.28 9.04
N LEU A 96 4.87 11.80 9.35
CA LEU A 96 3.59 12.39 8.97
C LEU A 96 3.43 13.81 9.52
N TYR A 97 3.73 13.98 10.81
CA TYR A 97 3.71 15.29 11.46
C TYR A 97 4.63 16.28 10.74
N GLY A 98 5.90 15.87 10.51
CA GLY A 98 6.86 16.72 9.79
C GLY A 98 6.41 17.05 8.36
N LEU A 99 5.83 16.09 7.65
CA LEU A 99 5.30 16.31 6.30
C LEU A 99 4.11 17.29 6.30
N LYS A 100 3.16 17.13 7.22
CA LYS A 100 2.00 18.03 7.33
C LYS A 100 2.42 19.47 7.65
N ILE A 101 3.37 19.67 8.56
CA ILE A 101 3.92 21.00 8.88
C ILE A 101 4.54 21.64 7.64
N LYS A 102 5.49 20.92 6.98
CA LYS A 102 6.17 21.45 5.78
C LYS A 102 5.20 21.76 4.65
N LEU A 103 4.20 20.89 4.45
CA LEU A 103 3.18 21.09 3.44
C LEU A 103 2.31 22.32 3.75
N SER A 104 1.92 22.52 5.02
CA SER A 104 1.16 23.68 5.46
C SER A 104 1.94 24.98 5.30
N GLU A 105 3.22 24.98 5.69
CA GLU A 105 4.11 26.13 5.51
C GLU A 105 4.29 26.48 4.03
N HIS A 106 4.48 25.45 3.18
CA HIS A 106 4.64 25.65 1.73
C HIS A 106 3.36 26.23 1.11
N ILE A 107 2.19 25.67 1.43
CA ILE A 107 0.89 26.14 0.95
C ILE A 107 0.65 27.60 1.38
N GLY A 108 1.00 27.98 2.63
CA GLY A 108 0.90 29.34 3.11
C GLY A 108 1.77 30.34 2.35
N GLN A 109 2.80 29.89 1.65
CA GLN A 109 3.72 30.70 0.84
C GLN A 109 3.41 30.67 -0.67
N LEU A 110 2.35 29.97 -1.10
CA LEU A 110 1.94 29.92 -2.50
C LEU A 110 1.15 31.18 -2.91
N SER A 111 1.13 31.44 -4.23
CA SER A 111 0.39 32.57 -4.78
C SER A 111 -1.13 32.38 -4.62
N LEU A 112 -1.87 33.48 -4.43
CA LEU A 112 -3.34 33.46 -4.44
C LEU A 112 -3.90 32.94 -5.78
N GLY A 113 -3.18 33.13 -6.89
CA GLY A 113 -3.55 32.57 -8.18
C GLY A 113 -3.62 31.05 -8.17
N TYR A 114 -2.62 30.39 -7.60
CA TYR A 114 -2.61 28.93 -7.44
C TYR A 114 -3.75 28.45 -6.51
N LEU A 115 -3.95 29.13 -5.38
CA LEU A 115 -5.00 28.77 -4.42
C LEU A 115 -6.42 28.96 -5.00
N ASN A 116 -6.61 29.94 -5.89
CA ASN A 116 -7.89 30.15 -6.56
C ASN A 116 -8.11 29.18 -7.74
N SER A 117 -7.04 28.79 -8.43
CA SER A 117 -7.12 27.80 -9.53
C SER A 117 -7.27 26.37 -9.02
N THR A 118 -6.78 26.09 -7.82
CA THR A 118 -6.84 24.76 -7.20
C THR A 118 -7.99 24.70 -6.20
N SER A 119 -8.91 23.74 -6.35
CA SER A 119 -10.04 23.64 -5.42
C SER A 119 -9.56 23.31 -4.00
N ILE A 120 -10.13 23.98 -3.01
CA ILE A 120 -9.88 23.74 -1.57
C ILE A 120 -10.08 22.25 -1.23
N GLY A 121 -11.08 21.61 -1.85
CA GLY A 121 -11.32 20.17 -1.70
C GLY A 121 -10.17 19.29 -2.19
N CYS A 122 -9.47 19.69 -3.25
CA CYS A 122 -8.28 19.00 -3.74
C CYS A 122 -7.11 19.12 -2.75
N ILE A 123 -6.84 20.32 -2.25
CA ILE A 123 -5.79 20.55 -1.23
C ILE A 123 -6.10 19.75 0.04
N LYS A 124 -7.35 19.82 0.53
CA LYS A 124 -7.79 19.03 1.68
C LYS A 124 -7.58 17.53 1.47
N LYS A 125 -7.97 16.99 0.31
CA LYS A 125 -7.78 15.58 -0.04
C LYS A 125 -6.30 15.19 -0.02
N ILE A 126 -5.41 16.04 -0.51
CA ILE A 126 -3.97 15.79 -0.49
C ILE A 126 -3.43 15.80 0.94
N MET A 127 -3.79 16.79 1.74
CA MET A 127 -3.32 16.94 3.12
C MET A 127 -3.84 15.86 4.08
N GLU A 128 -5.03 15.35 3.85
CA GLU A 128 -5.65 14.31 4.68
C GLU A 128 -5.39 12.93 4.07
N GLN A 129 -6.05 12.61 2.96
CA GLN A 129 -6.09 11.24 2.44
C GLN A 129 -4.75 10.74 1.86
N ASN A 130 -4.03 11.60 1.08
CA ASN A 130 -2.78 11.13 0.48
C ASN A 130 -1.67 11.01 1.53
N VAL A 131 -1.68 11.88 2.53
CA VAL A 131 -0.73 11.82 3.64
C VAL A 131 -1.00 10.61 4.55
N GLU A 132 -2.27 10.27 4.82
CA GLU A 132 -2.64 9.05 5.56
C GLU A 132 -2.23 7.75 4.83
N LYS A 133 -2.27 7.75 3.49
CA LYS A 133 -1.76 6.59 2.71
C LYS A 133 -0.26 6.38 2.90
N ILE A 134 0.51 7.45 3.04
CA ILE A 134 1.94 7.38 3.36
C ILE A 134 2.15 6.80 4.77
N GLU A 135 1.32 7.20 5.74
CA GLU A 135 1.35 6.61 7.08
C GLU A 135 1.12 5.11 7.03
N HIS A 136 0.04 4.68 6.38
CA HIS A 136 -0.30 3.26 6.25
C HIS A 136 0.84 2.45 5.61
N PHE A 137 1.50 3.04 4.60
CA PHE A 137 2.66 2.39 3.97
C PHE A 137 3.83 2.22 4.95
N ILE A 138 4.19 3.27 5.68
CA ILE A 138 5.32 3.24 6.60
C ILE A 138 5.00 2.37 7.81
N ALA A 139 3.79 2.50 8.37
CA ALA A 139 3.40 1.83 9.59
C ALA A 139 3.15 0.33 9.40
N HIS A 140 2.58 -0.07 8.28
CA HIS A 140 2.14 -1.45 8.04
C HIS A 140 2.87 -2.12 6.87
N THR A 141 2.94 -1.45 5.70
CA THR A 141 3.46 -2.11 4.48
C THR A 141 4.94 -2.45 4.60
N ILE A 142 5.77 -1.56 5.16
CA ILE A 142 7.22 -1.81 5.30
C ILE A 142 7.51 -2.97 6.27
N PRO A 143 6.99 -2.99 7.52
CA PRO A 143 7.19 -4.11 8.43
C PRO A 143 6.63 -5.42 7.90
N ASP A 144 5.44 -5.39 7.29
CA ASP A 144 4.81 -6.57 6.67
C ASP A 144 5.65 -7.13 5.53
N LEU A 145 6.21 -6.26 4.68
CA LEU A 145 7.08 -6.67 3.59
C LEU A 145 8.33 -7.41 4.11
N VAL A 146 8.99 -6.86 5.13
CA VAL A 146 10.16 -7.49 5.75
C VAL A 146 9.78 -8.83 6.39
N ASN A 147 8.66 -8.87 7.12
CA ASN A 147 8.16 -10.09 7.75
C ASN A 147 7.88 -11.18 6.71
N VAL A 148 7.17 -10.85 5.63
CA VAL A 148 6.84 -11.77 4.55
C VAL A 148 8.09 -12.31 3.85
N PHE A 149 9.03 -11.45 3.48
CA PHE A 149 10.28 -11.89 2.86
C PHE A 149 11.10 -12.76 3.81
N ALA A 150 11.20 -12.40 5.08
CA ALA A 150 11.88 -13.19 6.09
C ALA A 150 11.21 -14.57 6.24
N THR A 151 9.87 -14.62 6.37
CA THR A 151 9.12 -15.87 6.50
C THR A 151 9.34 -16.78 5.31
N ILE A 152 9.21 -16.28 4.08
CA ILE A 152 9.42 -17.08 2.86
C ILE A 152 10.86 -17.57 2.80
N THR A 153 11.84 -16.72 3.06
CA THR A 153 13.26 -17.06 2.99
C THR A 153 13.61 -18.15 3.99
N PHE A 154 13.27 -17.98 5.26
CA PHE A 154 13.57 -18.96 6.31
C PHE A 154 12.84 -20.27 6.09
N MET A 155 11.60 -20.22 5.64
CA MET A 155 10.84 -21.42 5.33
C MET A 155 11.46 -22.22 4.18
N PHE A 156 11.92 -21.55 3.12
CA PHE A 156 12.64 -22.23 2.05
C PHE A 156 14.02 -22.76 2.48
N ILE A 157 14.73 -22.06 3.37
CA ILE A 157 15.96 -22.60 3.98
C ILE A 157 15.64 -23.92 4.69
N ILE A 158 14.58 -24.00 5.49
CA ILE A 158 14.14 -25.22 6.17
C ILE A 158 13.75 -26.29 5.12
N PHE A 159 12.96 -25.96 4.12
CA PHE A 159 12.54 -26.91 3.10
C PHE A 159 13.72 -27.52 2.34
N PHE A 160 14.65 -26.70 1.88
CA PHE A 160 15.84 -27.18 1.16
C PHE A 160 16.79 -27.97 2.05
N SER A 161 16.88 -27.66 3.34
CA SER A 161 17.70 -28.43 4.30
C SER A 161 17.15 -29.81 4.57
N LEU A 162 15.82 -30.01 4.49
CA LEU A 162 15.15 -31.26 4.72
C LEU A 162 15.13 -32.16 3.45
N ASN A 163 14.63 -31.63 2.35
CA ASN A 163 14.59 -32.39 1.08
C ASN A 163 14.50 -31.44 -0.13
N GLY A 164 15.55 -31.44 -0.94
CA GLY A 164 15.67 -30.52 -2.09
C GLY A 164 14.62 -30.75 -3.18
N TRP A 165 14.19 -32.00 -3.45
CA TRP A 165 13.20 -32.29 -4.48
C TRP A 165 11.79 -31.81 -4.11
N MET A 166 11.35 -32.04 -2.87
CA MET A 166 10.07 -31.54 -2.35
C MET A 166 10.08 -30.02 -2.27
N ALA A 167 11.20 -29.43 -1.80
CA ALA A 167 11.37 -27.97 -1.76
C ALA A 167 11.31 -27.33 -3.15
N PHE A 168 11.97 -27.94 -4.14
CA PHE A 168 11.93 -27.47 -5.52
C PHE A 168 10.51 -27.55 -6.10
N THR A 169 9.77 -28.61 -5.80
CA THR A 169 8.36 -28.76 -6.22
C THR A 169 7.48 -27.65 -5.64
N ALA A 170 7.63 -27.35 -4.34
CA ALA A 170 6.91 -26.25 -3.70
C ALA A 170 7.28 -24.89 -4.32
N LEU A 171 8.57 -24.64 -4.56
CA LEU A 171 9.05 -23.43 -5.22
C LEU A 171 8.50 -23.27 -6.63
N LEU A 172 8.53 -24.34 -7.42
CA LEU A 172 7.99 -24.34 -8.79
C LEU A 172 6.50 -24.02 -8.80
N CYS A 173 5.73 -24.60 -7.89
CA CYS A 173 4.30 -24.30 -7.75
C CYS A 173 4.04 -22.83 -7.42
N ILE A 174 4.82 -22.22 -6.53
CA ILE A 174 4.72 -20.81 -6.20
C ILE A 174 5.10 -19.94 -7.41
N LEU A 175 6.19 -20.24 -8.09
CA LEU A 175 6.61 -19.47 -9.27
C LEU A 175 5.57 -19.55 -10.40
N LEU A 176 4.95 -20.71 -10.62
CA LEU A 176 3.86 -20.86 -11.57
C LEU A 176 2.63 -20.05 -11.15
N SER A 177 2.26 -20.09 -9.86
CA SER A 177 1.11 -19.33 -9.37
C SER A 177 1.34 -17.81 -9.52
N ILE A 178 2.51 -17.31 -9.15
CA ILE A 178 2.90 -15.91 -9.32
C ILE A 178 2.92 -15.54 -10.82
N GLY A 179 3.48 -16.41 -11.67
CA GLY A 179 3.50 -16.22 -13.13
C GLY A 179 2.09 -16.04 -13.72
N MET A 180 1.12 -16.85 -13.27
CA MET A 180 -0.29 -16.72 -13.68
C MET A 180 -0.91 -15.41 -13.22
N GLN A 181 -0.60 -14.96 -12.01
CA GLN A 181 -1.06 -13.68 -11.49
C GLN A 181 -0.50 -12.51 -12.31
N PHE A 182 0.82 -12.49 -12.54
CA PHE A 182 1.47 -11.40 -13.25
C PHE A 182 1.16 -11.36 -14.74
N SER A 183 0.86 -12.49 -15.38
CA SER A 183 0.55 -12.54 -16.83
C SER A 183 -0.57 -11.57 -17.24
N ASN A 184 -1.52 -11.32 -16.36
CA ASN A 184 -2.66 -10.42 -16.61
C ASN A 184 -2.42 -8.98 -16.15
N PHE A 185 -1.45 -8.74 -15.26
CA PHE A 185 -1.18 -7.40 -14.70
C PHE A 185 0.00 -6.70 -15.39
N VAL A 186 0.82 -7.42 -16.16
CA VAL A 186 2.00 -6.86 -16.84
C VAL A 186 1.68 -6.58 -18.30
N GLY A 187 1.83 -5.32 -18.70
CA GLY A 187 1.74 -4.87 -20.08
C GLY A 187 0.97 -3.58 -20.26
N LYS A 188 1.18 -2.92 -21.41
CA LYS A 188 0.52 -1.66 -21.76
C LYS A 188 -1.03 -1.74 -21.74
N ARG A 189 -1.61 -2.94 -21.98
CA ARG A 189 -3.06 -3.16 -21.91
C ARG A 189 -3.59 -3.10 -20.47
N ALA A 190 -2.87 -3.69 -19.53
CA ALA A 190 -3.29 -3.71 -18.13
C ALA A 190 -3.28 -2.30 -17.52
N THR A 191 -2.21 -1.53 -17.76
CA THR A 191 -2.13 -0.14 -17.29
C THR A 191 -3.17 0.76 -17.94
N ALA A 192 -3.47 0.58 -19.23
CA ALA A 192 -4.54 1.32 -19.90
C ALA A 192 -5.93 1.00 -19.34
N LEU A 193 -6.23 -0.29 -19.11
CA LEU A 193 -7.50 -0.71 -18.50
C LEU A 193 -7.67 -0.16 -17.08
N MET A 194 -6.61 -0.19 -16.27
CA MET A 194 -6.65 0.37 -14.91
C MET A 194 -6.88 1.88 -14.92
N LYS A 195 -6.22 2.61 -15.83
CA LYS A 195 -6.45 4.05 -15.97
C LYS A 195 -7.91 4.34 -16.29
N ILE A 196 -8.49 3.67 -17.29
CA ILE A 196 -9.90 3.86 -17.66
C ILE A 196 -10.83 3.50 -16.49
N TYR A 197 -10.50 2.45 -15.72
CA TYR A 197 -11.28 2.06 -14.54
C TYR A 197 -11.33 3.19 -13.50
N PHE A 198 -10.19 3.80 -13.18
CA PHE A 198 -10.14 4.92 -12.25
C PHE A 198 -10.83 6.17 -12.79
N ASP A 199 -10.72 6.46 -14.09
CA ASP A 199 -11.40 7.60 -14.72
C ASP A 199 -12.94 7.45 -14.67
N VAL A 200 -13.45 6.24 -14.90
CA VAL A 200 -14.90 5.96 -14.82
C VAL A 200 -15.40 6.01 -13.37
N GLN A 201 -14.60 5.53 -12.42
CA GLN A 201 -14.90 5.60 -11.00
C GLN A 201 -14.95 7.06 -10.51
N GLU A 202 -14.00 7.89 -10.96
CA GLU A 202 -13.96 9.31 -10.62
C GLU A 202 -15.18 10.06 -11.16
N ARG A 203 -15.58 9.83 -12.42
CA ARG A 203 -16.80 10.41 -13.02
C ARG A 203 -18.06 10.00 -12.25
N MET A 204 -18.19 8.72 -11.91
CA MET A 204 -19.32 8.25 -11.11
C MET A 204 -19.35 8.95 -9.73
N SER A 205 -18.22 9.05 -9.06
CA SER A 205 -18.12 9.72 -7.76
C SER A 205 -18.43 11.21 -7.85
N ALA A 206 -17.94 11.91 -8.88
CA ALA A 206 -18.25 13.31 -9.12
C ALA A 206 -19.74 13.55 -9.38
N SER A 207 -20.35 12.68 -10.21
CA SER A 207 -21.80 12.72 -10.50
C SER A 207 -22.64 12.44 -9.26
N ALA A 208 -22.21 11.52 -8.38
CA ALA A 208 -22.87 11.26 -7.10
C ALA A 208 -22.85 12.52 -6.18
N VAL A 209 -21.69 13.17 -6.08
CA VAL A 209 -21.58 14.41 -5.29
C VAL A 209 -22.47 15.52 -5.85
N GLN A 210 -22.49 15.70 -7.18
CA GLN A 210 -23.38 16.68 -7.83
C GLN A 210 -24.86 16.35 -7.57
N TYR A 211 -25.24 15.09 -7.66
CA TYR A 211 -26.61 14.65 -7.39
C TYR A 211 -27.05 14.96 -5.97
N VAL A 212 -26.19 14.63 -4.97
CA VAL A 212 -26.49 14.91 -3.56
C VAL A 212 -26.55 16.42 -3.27
N ARG A 213 -25.60 17.21 -3.80
CA ARG A 213 -25.59 18.67 -3.63
C ARG A 213 -26.77 19.33 -4.33
N GLY A 214 -27.21 18.82 -5.46
CA GLY A 214 -28.37 19.31 -6.22
C GLY A 214 -29.72 18.88 -5.64
N MET A 215 -29.76 17.96 -4.67
CA MET A 215 -31.00 17.40 -4.14
C MET A 215 -31.97 18.45 -3.58
N PRO A 216 -31.57 19.50 -2.85
CA PRO A 216 -32.50 20.55 -2.41
C PRO A 216 -33.17 21.26 -3.58
N ILE A 217 -32.42 21.61 -4.61
CA ILE A 217 -32.92 22.27 -5.82
C ILE A 217 -33.86 21.34 -6.59
N ILE A 218 -33.47 20.07 -6.74
CA ILE A 218 -34.28 19.02 -7.40
C ILE A 218 -35.63 18.87 -6.69
N LYS A 219 -35.66 18.88 -5.35
CA LYS A 219 -36.89 18.79 -4.57
C LYS A 219 -37.81 20.01 -4.72
N ILE A 220 -37.22 21.22 -4.79
CA ILE A 220 -37.99 22.47 -4.94
C ILE A 220 -38.61 22.57 -6.32
N PHE A 221 -37.86 22.23 -7.38
CA PHE A 221 -38.27 22.41 -8.76
C PHE A 221 -38.83 21.14 -9.44
N GLY A 222 -38.88 20.02 -8.76
CA GLY A 222 -39.46 18.76 -9.29
C GLY A 222 -38.67 18.13 -10.44
N GLN A 223 -37.42 18.59 -10.71
CA GLN A 223 -36.61 18.17 -11.86
C GLN A 223 -35.77 16.90 -11.63
N SER A 224 -36.24 15.97 -10.79
CA SER A 224 -35.49 14.79 -10.37
C SER A 224 -35.04 13.85 -11.48
N ILE A 225 -35.82 13.75 -12.58
CA ILE A 225 -35.64 12.70 -13.63
C ILE A 225 -34.34 12.93 -14.43
N ARG A 226 -34.00 14.19 -14.76
CA ARG A 226 -32.83 14.45 -15.62
C ARG A 226 -31.50 14.27 -14.87
N SER A 227 -31.41 14.76 -13.63
CA SER A 227 -30.23 14.59 -12.78
C SER A 227 -30.02 13.13 -12.39
N PHE A 228 -31.12 12.39 -12.14
CA PHE A 228 -31.10 10.97 -11.89
C PHE A 228 -30.63 10.17 -13.11
N ARG A 229 -31.08 10.52 -14.32
CA ARG A 229 -30.63 9.85 -15.55
C ARG A 229 -29.13 9.97 -15.78
N GLN A 230 -28.55 11.14 -15.55
CA GLN A 230 -27.12 11.34 -15.70
C GLN A 230 -26.34 10.50 -14.70
N PHE A 231 -26.71 10.54 -13.41
CA PHE A 231 -26.07 9.75 -12.38
C PHE A 231 -26.23 8.24 -12.64
N ASN A 232 -27.42 7.81 -13.06
CA ASN A 232 -27.67 6.41 -13.42
C ASN A 232 -26.83 5.96 -14.63
N ALA A 233 -26.62 6.82 -15.63
CA ALA A 233 -25.76 6.54 -16.78
C ALA A 233 -24.29 6.33 -16.36
N GLU A 234 -23.78 7.13 -15.43
CA GLU A 234 -22.41 6.96 -14.89
C GLU A 234 -22.30 5.69 -14.04
N ILE A 235 -23.32 5.31 -13.28
CA ILE A 235 -23.35 4.02 -12.55
C ILE A 235 -23.31 2.83 -13.53
N GLU A 236 -24.10 2.87 -14.58
CA GLU A 236 -24.13 1.78 -15.59
C GLU A 236 -22.82 1.70 -16.38
N ALA A 237 -22.21 2.85 -16.68
CA ALA A 237 -20.88 2.91 -17.30
C ALA A 237 -19.81 2.29 -16.38
N TYR A 238 -19.82 2.65 -15.09
CA TYR A 238 -18.90 2.08 -14.10
C TYR A 238 -19.12 0.56 -13.96
N LYS A 239 -20.36 0.13 -13.79
CA LYS A 239 -20.71 -1.30 -13.69
C LYS A 239 -20.21 -2.09 -14.91
N THR A 240 -20.52 -1.61 -16.12
CA THR A 240 -20.12 -2.28 -17.36
C THR A 240 -18.60 -2.40 -17.46
N PHE A 241 -17.89 -1.34 -17.11
CA PHE A 241 -16.43 -1.35 -17.15
C PHE A 241 -15.82 -2.19 -16.02
N ALA A 242 -16.38 -2.11 -14.80
CA ALA A 242 -15.95 -2.95 -13.68
C ALA A 242 -16.09 -4.45 -13.98
N LEU A 243 -17.23 -4.85 -14.55
CA LEU A 243 -17.44 -6.24 -14.99
C LEU A 243 -16.42 -6.66 -16.06
N LYS A 244 -16.13 -5.78 -17.02
CA LYS A 244 -15.10 -6.04 -18.03
C LYS A 244 -13.71 -6.22 -17.41
N CYS A 245 -13.34 -5.40 -16.43
CA CYS A 245 -12.11 -5.56 -15.67
C CYS A 245 -12.11 -6.87 -14.89
N CYS A 246 -13.16 -7.17 -14.14
CA CYS A 246 -13.26 -8.42 -13.39
C CYS A 246 -13.12 -9.64 -14.31
N ASN A 247 -13.84 -9.69 -15.44
CA ASN A 247 -13.75 -10.78 -16.39
C ASN A 247 -12.36 -10.94 -17.02
N ASN A 248 -11.64 -9.82 -17.19
CA ASN A 248 -10.28 -9.87 -17.75
C ASN A 248 -9.24 -10.40 -16.73
N TYR A 249 -9.41 -10.08 -15.45
CA TYR A 249 -8.43 -10.44 -14.41
C TYR A 249 -8.77 -11.72 -13.64
N GLN A 250 -10.06 -12.12 -13.61
CA GLN A 250 -10.53 -13.24 -12.77
C GLN A 250 -9.80 -14.54 -13.02
N ASN A 251 -9.53 -14.90 -14.29
CA ASN A 251 -8.89 -16.19 -14.62
C ASN A 251 -7.47 -16.29 -14.03
N GLY A 252 -6.68 -15.21 -14.10
CA GLY A 252 -5.35 -15.19 -13.52
C GLY A 252 -5.38 -15.22 -12.00
N ILE A 253 -6.30 -14.49 -11.37
CA ILE A 253 -6.47 -14.50 -9.92
C ILE A 253 -6.95 -15.87 -9.43
N ILE A 254 -7.92 -16.47 -10.10
CA ILE A 254 -8.43 -17.80 -9.76
C ILE A 254 -7.33 -18.85 -9.91
N ALA A 255 -6.58 -18.83 -11.04
CA ALA A 255 -5.47 -19.75 -11.26
C ALA A 255 -4.36 -19.59 -10.20
N PHE A 256 -4.02 -18.35 -9.84
CA PHE A 256 -3.09 -18.03 -8.76
C PHE A 256 -3.55 -18.65 -7.43
N ILE A 257 -4.81 -18.41 -7.05
CA ILE A 257 -5.40 -18.91 -5.80
C ILE A 257 -5.42 -20.44 -5.79
N ILE A 258 -5.86 -21.08 -6.86
CA ILE A 258 -5.95 -22.54 -6.95
C ILE A 258 -4.56 -23.16 -6.88
N LEU A 259 -3.61 -22.69 -7.70
CA LEU A 259 -2.25 -23.23 -7.71
C LEU A 259 -1.56 -23.07 -6.36
N LEU A 260 -1.69 -21.89 -5.75
CA LEU A 260 -1.05 -21.61 -4.46
C LEU A 260 -1.60 -22.48 -3.33
N ASN A 261 -2.91 -22.71 -3.30
CA ASN A 261 -3.53 -23.61 -2.30
C ASN A 261 -3.35 -25.10 -2.64
N SER A 262 -2.94 -25.44 -3.86
CA SER A 262 -2.71 -26.80 -4.30
C SER A 262 -1.27 -27.28 -4.10
N ILE A 263 -0.41 -26.54 -3.38
CA ILE A 263 1.00 -26.88 -3.15
C ILE A 263 1.14 -28.32 -2.65
N VAL A 264 0.31 -28.74 -1.69
CA VAL A 264 0.31 -30.10 -1.15
C VAL A 264 0.03 -31.14 -2.26
N THR A 265 -0.92 -30.88 -3.14
CA THR A 265 -1.27 -31.77 -4.25
C THR A 265 -0.07 -32.04 -5.19
N PHE A 266 0.82 -31.05 -5.36
CA PHE A 266 2.04 -31.23 -6.15
C PHE A 266 3.16 -31.93 -5.36
N ILE A 267 3.25 -31.70 -4.06
CA ILE A 267 4.23 -32.36 -3.19
C ILE A 267 3.89 -33.83 -2.98
N LEU A 268 2.61 -34.22 -2.92
CA LEU A 268 2.17 -35.60 -2.68
C LEU A 268 2.82 -36.64 -3.62
N PRO A 269 2.71 -36.52 -4.96
CA PRO A 269 3.29 -37.53 -5.85
C PRO A 269 4.83 -37.59 -5.77
N VAL A 270 5.49 -36.42 -5.61
CA VAL A 270 6.96 -36.39 -5.50
C VAL A 270 7.41 -37.03 -4.19
N GLY A 271 6.73 -36.76 -3.08
CA GLY A 271 7.01 -37.38 -1.80
C GLY A 271 6.81 -38.89 -1.82
N ILE A 272 5.70 -39.35 -2.44
CA ILE A 272 5.47 -40.80 -2.61
C ILE A 272 6.59 -41.44 -3.42
N LEU A 273 7.02 -40.88 -4.55
CA LEU A 273 8.11 -41.37 -5.35
C LEU A 273 9.42 -41.46 -4.56
N ILE A 274 9.74 -40.48 -3.74
CA ILE A 274 10.93 -40.49 -2.89
C ILE A 274 10.81 -41.59 -1.82
N MET A 275 9.64 -41.72 -1.19
CA MET A 275 9.41 -42.78 -0.18
C MET A 275 9.47 -44.19 -0.77
N THR A 276 9.05 -44.41 -2.02
CA THR A 276 9.17 -45.74 -2.68
C THR A 276 10.61 -46.13 -2.96
N SER A 277 11.52 -45.16 -3.04
CA SER A 277 12.96 -45.43 -3.23
C SER A 277 13.64 -45.94 -1.97
N ASP A 278 13.15 -45.56 -0.77
CA ASP A 278 13.66 -46.06 0.51
C ASP A 278 12.49 -46.20 1.53
N PRO A 279 11.70 -47.28 1.41
CA PRO A 279 10.48 -47.47 2.18
C PRO A 279 10.69 -47.67 3.68
N LYS A 280 11.92 -48.01 4.11
CA LYS A 280 12.25 -48.23 5.53
C LYS A 280 12.75 -46.99 6.26
N ASN A 281 12.94 -45.89 5.54
CA ASN A 281 13.49 -44.67 6.11
C ASN A 281 12.38 -43.85 6.80
N ILE A 282 12.23 -44.05 8.09
CA ILE A 282 11.22 -43.35 8.91
C ILE A 282 11.43 -41.84 8.87
N SER A 283 12.67 -41.36 8.80
CA SER A 283 12.96 -39.93 8.71
C SER A 283 12.39 -39.31 7.44
N LEU A 284 12.38 -40.03 6.30
CA LEU A 284 11.74 -39.56 5.07
C LEU A 284 10.23 -39.43 5.23
N ALA A 285 9.59 -40.33 5.96
CA ALA A 285 8.16 -40.24 6.26
C ALA A 285 7.84 -39.01 7.12
N ALA A 286 8.66 -38.75 8.14
CA ALA A 286 8.52 -37.53 8.96
C ALA A 286 8.69 -36.24 8.14
N ILE A 287 9.71 -36.20 7.27
CA ILE A 287 9.92 -35.03 6.37
C ILE A 287 8.72 -34.87 5.43
N TYR A 288 8.21 -35.95 4.86
CA TYR A 288 7.05 -35.89 3.97
C TYR A 288 5.80 -35.33 4.68
N LEU A 289 5.51 -35.80 5.90
CA LEU A 289 4.43 -35.31 6.71
C LEU A 289 4.63 -33.81 7.06
N PHE A 290 5.87 -33.42 7.37
CA PHE A 290 6.18 -32.01 7.61
C PHE A 290 5.86 -31.13 6.40
N PHE A 291 6.21 -31.55 5.18
CA PHE A 291 5.87 -30.80 3.97
C PHE A 291 4.36 -30.72 3.73
N ILE A 292 3.60 -31.76 4.10
CA ILE A 292 2.12 -31.73 4.02
C ILE A 292 1.54 -30.73 5.00
N VAL A 293 2.05 -30.66 6.23
CA VAL A 293 1.57 -29.76 7.28
C VAL A 293 1.99 -28.29 7.01
N MET A 294 3.25 -28.10 6.60
CA MET A 294 3.85 -26.79 6.40
C MET A 294 3.50 -26.18 5.04
N GLY A 295 3.25 -27.03 4.03
CA GLY A 295 2.97 -26.59 2.65
C GLY A 295 1.87 -25.53 2.53
N PRO A 296 0.70 -25.72 3.13
CA PRO A 296 -0.35 -24.69 3.14
C PRO A 296 0.06 -23.38 3.80
N GLY A 297 0.97 -23.42 4.78
CA GLY A 297 1.50 -22.26 5.48
C GLY A 297 2.24 -21.28 4.56
N VAL A 298 2.76 -21.74 3.40
CA VAL A 298 3.40 -20.91 2.39
C VAL A 298 2.42 -19.95 1.73
N ALA A 299 1.16 -20.32 1.62
CA ALA A 299 0.17 -19.55 0.88
C ALA A 299 -0.04 -18.16 1.47
N SER A 300 -0.15 -18.03 2.79
CA SER A 300 -0.43 -16.75 3.47
C SER A 300 0.61 -15.66 3.19
N PRO A 301 1.93 -15.88 3.38
CA PRO A 301 2.93 -14.86 3.06
C PRO A 301 2.98 -14.53 1.55
N VAL A 302 2.77 -15.50 0.66
CA VAL A 302 2.74 -15.24 -0.79
C VAL A 302 1.51 -14.40 -1.18
N TYR A 303 0.36 -14.64 -0.57
CA TYR A 303 -0.82 -13.77 -0.73
C TYR A 303 -0.54 -12.34 -0.29
N LYS A 304 0.02 -12.18 0.91
CA LYS A 304 0.39 -10.84 1.40
C LYS A 304 1.29 -10.11 0.41
N LEU A 305 2.33 -10.80 -0.11
CA LEU A 305 3.25 -10.21 -1.10
C LEU A 305 2.53 -9.77 -2.38
N ALA A 306 1.62 -10.58 -2.91
CA ALA A 306 0.85 -10.27 -4.11
C ALA A 306 -0.05 -9.02 -3.93
N PHE A 307 -0.68 -8.88 -2.76
CA PHE A 307 -1.53 -7.74 -2.47
C PHE A 307 -0.77 -6.46 -2.09
N LEU A 308 0.38 -6.56 -1.43
CA LEU A 308 1.26 -5.41 -1.13
C LEU A 308 1.73 -4.72 -2.41
N ALA A 309 1.99 -5.48 -3.48
CA ALA A 309 2.39 -4.93 -4.76
C ALA A 309 1.33 -4.01 -5.39
N SER A 310 0.04 -4.29 -5.19
CA SER A 310 -1.06 -3.44 -5.70
C SER A 310 -1.18 -2.10 -4.95
N GLY A 311 -0.94 -2.10 -3.64
CA GLY A 311 -0.98 -0.89 -2.81
C GLY A 311 0.09 0.14 -3.14
N THR A 312 1.25 -0.29 -3.64
CA THR A 312 2.37 0.61 -3.98
C THR A 312 2.04 1.59 -5.10
N VAL A 313 1.19 1.20 -6.06
CA VAL A 313 0.77 2.06 -7.17
C VAL A 313 -0.04 3.27 -6.67
N GLU A 314 -0.97 3.02 -5.76
CA GLU A 314 -1.83 4.06 -5.19
C GLU A 314 -1.05 5.07 -4.35
N ILE A 315 -0.04 4.60 -3.62
CA ILE A 315 0.84 5.43 -2.80
C ILE A 315 1.71 6.31 -3.69
N ASN A 316 2.29 5.76 -4.77
CA ASN A 316 3.09 6.54 -5.71
C ASN A 316 2.29 7.70 -6.32
N GLU A 317 1.03 7.50 -6.67
CA GLU A 317 0.17 8.57 -7.16
C GLU A 317 -0.13 9.62 -6.08
N GLY A 318 -0.30 9.20 -4.82
CA GLY A 318 -0.43 10.11 -3.68
C GLY A 318 0.80 10.98 -3.46
N VAL A 319 1.99 10.35 -3.51
CA VAL A 319 3.29 11.05 -3.38
C VAL A 319 3.48 12.05 -4.51
N LYS A 320 3.25 11.68 -5.77
CA LYS A 320 3.34 12.61 -6.92
C LYS A 320 2.46 13.85 -6.77
N ARG A 321 1.26 13.70 -6.20
CA ARG A 321 0.38 14.85 -5.95
C ARG A 321 0.91 15.78 -4.86
N ILE A 322 1.58 15.23 -3.85
CA ILE A 322 2.24 16.03 -2.80
C ILE A 322 3.46 16.73 -3.39
N ASP A 323 4.29 16.02 -4.16
CA ASP A 323 5.47 16.58 -4.82
C ASP A 323 5.10 17.74 -5.74
N LYS A 324 3.99 17.59 -6.49
CA LYS A 324 3.47 18.66 -7.35
C LYS A 324 3.16 19.97 -6.57
N ILE A 325 2.67 19.87 -5.32
CA ILE A 325 2.47 21.07 -4.50
C ILE A 325 3.82 21.68 -4.11
N PHE A 326 4.81 20.85 -3.75
CA PHE A 326 6.14 21.33 -3.39
C PHE A 326 6.94 21.92 -4.56
N GLU A 327 6.64 21.53 -5.79
CA GLU A 327 7.24 22.08 -7.02
C GLU A 327 6.73 23.49 -7.35
N GLU A 328 5.54 23.84 -6.84
CA GLU A 328 4.98 25.19 -7.09
C GLU A 328 5.85 26.28 -6.47
N LYS A 329 6.05 27.34 -7.22
CA LYS A 329 6.89 28.47 -6.80
C LYS A 329 6.26 29.22 -5.64
N LYS A 330 7.04 29.43 -4.60
CA LYS A 330 6.67 30.27 -3.47
C LYS A 330 6.65 31.73 -3.89
N LEU A 331 5.79 32.52 -3.25
CA LEU A 331 5.86 33.98 -3.35
C LEU A 331 7.22 34.47 -2.83
N CYS A 332 7.85 35.35 -3.59
CA CYS A 332 9.09 36.01 -3.15
C CYS A 332 8.74 37.00 -2.03
N GLU A 333 9.15 36.70 -0.82
CA GLU A 333 9.07 37.65 0.29
C GLU A 333 10.27 38.58 0.27
N PRO A 334 10.09 39.89 0.56
CA PRO A 334 11.21 40.80 0.63
C PRO A 334 12.11 40.43 1.82
N VAL A 335 13.43 40.46 1.59
CA VAL A 335 14.45 40.08 2.60
C VAL A 335 14.34 41.00 3.84
N VAL A 336 13.90 42.25 3.66
CA VAL A 336 13.66 43.20 4.72
C VAL A 336 12.24 43.73 4.58
N PRO A 337 11.30 43.37 5.48
CA PRO A 337 9.95 43.90 5.43
C PRO A 337 9.97 45.41 5.74
N GLN A 338 9.33 46.20 4.89
CA GLN A 338 9.18 47.63 5.12
C GLN A 338 7.81 47.89 5.75
N ILE A 339 7.80 48.61 6.88
CA ILE A 339 6.56 49.04 7.50
C ILE A 339 6.15 50.36 6.84
N PRO A 340 4.94 50.48 6.24
CA PRO A 340 4.47 51.71 5.66
C PRO A 340 4.38 52.81 6.72
N GLN A 341 4.87 54.00 6.41
CA GLN A 341 4.79 55.15 7.31
C GLN A 341 3.51 56.00 7.08
N THR A 342 2.87 55.81 5.91
CA THR A 342 1.60 56.49 5.55
C THR A 342 0.60 55.45 5.08
N TYR A 343 -0.68 55.80 5.06
CA TYR A 343 -1.77 54.93 4.60
C TYR A 343 -2.11 55.13 3.12
N ASP A 344 -1.32 55.92 2.39
CA ASP A 344 -1.55 56.21 0.98
C ASP A 344 -1.05 55.03 0.14
N ILE A 345 -1.86 54.56 -0.83
CA ILE A 345 -1.51 53.52 -1.78
C ILE A 345 -1.49 54.14 -3.18
N GLU A 346 -0.34 54.18 -3.82
CA GLU A 346 -0.16 54.69 -5.17
C GLU A 346 0.28 53.57 -6.12
N PHE A 347 -0.47 53.35 -7.19
CA PHE A 347 -0.12 52.45 -8.25
C PHE A 347 0.54 53.22 -9.42
N ARG A 348 1.83 53.03 -9.64
CA ARG A 348 2.57 53.61 -10.76
C ARG A 348 2.99 52.55 -11.77
N ASN A 349 2.36 52.49 -12.94
CA ASN A 349 2.66 51.58 -14.01
C ASN A 349 2.74 50.08 -13.55
N VAL A 350 1.78 49.67 -12.73
CA VAL A 350 1.75 48.29 -12.19
C VAL A 350 1.05 47.39 -13.20
N SER A 351 1.75 46.36 -13.64
CA SER A 351 1.18 45.24 -14.39
C SER A 351 1.20 44.00 -13.50
N PHE A 352 0.10 43.28 -13.46
CA PHE A 352 -0.05 42.10 -12.64
C PHE A 352 -0.66 40.95 -13.45
N ALA A 353 -0.09 39.73 -13.34
CA ALA A 353 -0.67 38.51 -13.87
C ALA A 353 -0.60 37.41 -12.80
N TYR A 354 -1.65 36.60 -12.69
CA TYR A 354 -1.69 35.47 -11.75
C TYR A 354 -0.77 34.29 -12.13
N GLU A 355 -0.40 34.20 -13.43
CA GLU A 355 0.52 33.19 -13.96
C GLU A 355 1.53 33.85 -14.89
N ASP A 356 2.81 33.44 -14.77
CA ASP A 356 3.85 33.74 -15.79
C ASP A 356 3.53 32.93 -17.06
N ARG A 357 2.58 33.38 -17.86
CA ARG A 357 2.30 32.80 -19.17
C ARG A 357 3.12 33.53 -20.21
N GLU A 358 4.23 32.96 -20.61
CA GLU A 358 5.04 33.40 -21.77
C GLU A 358 4.26 33.41 -23.10
N ASN A 359 3.01 32.91 -23.14
CA ASN A 359 2.25 32.72 -24.38
C ASN A 359 0.77 33.18 -24.30
N MET A 360 0.42 34.14 -23.49
CA MET A 360 -0.91 34.76 -23.62
C MET A 360 -0.79 36.02 -24.48
N THR A 361 -1.43 35.99 -25.67
CA THR A 361 -1.94 37.20 -26.33
C THR A 361 -2.53 38.12 -25.27
N LYS A 362 -2.07 39.39 -25.25
CA LYS A 362 -2.48 40.46 -24.35
C LYS A 362 -3.99 40.44 -24.16
N THR A 363 -4.47 39.74 -23.16
CA THR A 363 -5.79 39.97 -22.61
C THR A 363 -5.59 41.20 -21.74
N GLU A 364 -6.13 42.32 -22.13
CA GLU A 364 -6.08 43.57 -21.40
C GLU A 364 -6.45 43.31 -19.94
N ALA A 365 -5.55 43.66 -19.03
CA ALA A 365 -5.87 43.71 -17.63
C ALA A 365 -7.06 44.63 -17.47
N VAL A 366 -8.26 44.10 -17.25
CA VAL A 366 -9.41 44.89 -16.90
C VAL A 366 -9.16 45.43 -15.49
N SER A 367 -8.53 46.59 -15.43
CA SER A 367 -8.49 47.37 -14.23
C SER A 367 -9.94 47.80 -13.97
N TYR A 368 -10.60 47.20 -12.98
CA TYR A 368 -11.86 47.71 -12.46
C TYR A 368 -11.58 49.04 -11.73
N THR A 369 -11.50 50.11 -12.50
CA THR A 369 -11.37 51.49 -11.96
C THR A 369 -12.67 51.99 -11.33
N HIS A 370 -13.73 51.19 -11.32
CA HIS A 370 -14.99 51.47 -10.64
C HIS A 370 -15.19 50.50 -9.47
N LEU A 371 -14.38 50.61 -8.42
CA LEU A 371 -14.83 50.35 -7.07
C LEU A 371 -15.86 51.44 -6.78
N ARG A 372 -17.13 51.18 -7.09
CA ARG A 372 -18.22 52.08 -6.71
C ARG A 372 -18.23 52.16 -5.20
N ALA A 373 -18.11 53.32 -4.66
CA ALA A 373 -18.29 53.63 -3.24
C ALA A 373 -19.62 53.10 -2.65
N HIS A 374 -20.55 52.65 -3.49
CA HIS A 374 -21.81 52.03 -3.13
C HIS A 374 -21.67 50.58 -2.59
N GLU A 375 -20.62 49.85 -2.91
CA GLU A 375 -20.51 48.47 -2.42
C GLU A 375 -19.84 48.38 -1.05
N THR A 376 -19.17 49.44 -0.62
CA THR A 376 -18.52 49.50 0.69
C THR A 376 -19.36 50.07 1.82
N LEU A 377 -20.46 50.81 1.51
CA LEU A 377 -21.28 51.52 2.52
C LEU A 377 -22.70 50.96 2.68
N MET A 378 -23.20 50.15 1.77
CA MET A 378 -24.57 49.58 1.84
C MET A 378 -24.66 48.12 2.22
N ASN A 379 -23.53 47.40 2.38
CA ASN A 379 -23.50 46.01 2.82
C ASN A 379 -22.78 45.81 4.14
N LEU A 380 -22.65 46.84 4.92
CA LEU A 380 -22.36 46.79 6.36
C LEU A 380 -23.71 47.07 7.11
#